data_5e4968edda32e02b17492eb1e10725f0
#
_entry.id   5e4968edda32e02b17492eb1e10725f0
#
_cell.length_a   1.000
_cell.length_b   1.000
_cell.length_c   1.000
_cell.angle_alpha   90.00
_cell.angle_beta   90.00
_cell.angle_gamma   90.00
#
_symmetry.space_group_name_H-M   'P 1'
#
loop_
_entity.id
_entity.type
_entity.pdbx_description
1 polymer ?
#
loop_
_entity_poly.entity_id
_entity_poly.type
_entity_poly.pdbx_seq_one_letter_code
_entity_poly.pdbx_strand_id
1 'polypeptide(L)'
;MASRASIAVTRLSRVAFAGLAVLIITAGCHRAPKSTASTELEVEGREIFRYDTFGNEQFWTDSAGLVELVDKRIEPPEALRLGLKVDMEKLDLAKFVGNNPFSTGGTKELLKRDAVVGLKATFSEDGGLQKVGITCALCHSTVDDALLPGIGHRLDGWPNRDLEVGKILSMLPIFTPEQKKILESWPKGTYDPRFNFDGKSTPLVLPPAYGLAGVANETYTAEGPISYWNAYVAITQMHGRGTFKDPRIGVNIVQTPDMVTPKLPALRAYQHSLPAPKSSYDDSEAARGKVVFDANCARCHVGGNLTDNNNGVLHAPSATGMDPAYAERTPQKKYRTTPLRGLAKHPPYFHDGSAKTLEDVINHYAKVLNLQLTEKQRKDLEEYLKSL
;
A
#
# COMPACT_ATOMS: atom_id res chain seq x y z
N MET A 1 14.62 94.99 54.38
CA MET A 1 13.18 94.77 54.36
C MET A 1 12.92 93.41 53.78
N ALA A 2 12.15 92.65 54.45
CA ALA A 2 11.95 91.23 54.34
C ALA A 2 11.39 90.75 52.94
N SER A 3 11.85 89.56 52.48
CA SER A 3 11.06 88.75 51.64
C SER A 3 11.32 87.27 51.85
N ARG A 4 10.25 86.59 52.09
CA ARG A 4 10.17 85.22 52.48
C ARG A 4 10.47 84.27 51.32
N ALA A 5 11.21 83.19 51.57
CA ALA A 5 11.41 82.04 50.75
C ALA A 5 10.14 81.16 50.69
N SER A 6 9.76 80.71 49.51
CA SER A 6 8.74 79.67 49.32
C SER A 6 9.37 78.42 48.72
N ILE A 7 9.23 77.32 49.43
CA ILE A 7 9.74 76.00 49.08
C ILE A 7 8.79 75.35 48.08
N ALA A 8 9.26 75.05 46.93
CA ALA A 8 8.53 74.26 45.94
C ALA A 8 8.88 72.77 46.06
N VAL A 9 7.88 71.98 46.40
CA VAL A 9 7.97 70.50 46.51
C VAL A 9 7.90 69.89 45.11
N THR A 10 9.01 69.30 44.70
CA THR A 10 9.10 68.56 43.41
C THR A 10 8.47 67.20 43.54
N ARG A 11 7.38 66.96 42.84
CA ARG A 11 6.77 65.62 42.71
C ARG A 11 7.58 64.81 41.72
N LEU A 12 8.15 63.69 42.15
CA LEU A 12 8.70 62.65 41.29
C LEU A 12 7.55 61.92 40.57
N SER A 13 7.54 62.04 39.26
CA SER A 13 6.70 61.23 38.39
C SER A 13 7.34 59.82 38.22
N ARG A 14 6.67 58.82 38.72
CA ARG A 14 7.02 57.40 38.43
C ARG A 14 6.61 57.10 37.01
N VAL A 15 7.56 56.90 36.10
CA VAL A 15 7.34 56.31 34.76
C VAL A 15 7.21 54.80 34.96
N ALA A 16 6.01 54.30 34.75
CA ALA A 16 5.76 52.85 34.70
C ALA A 16 6.20 52.34 33.32
N PHE A 17 7.27 51.55 33.28
CA PHE A 17 7.61 50.73 32.12
C PHE A 17 6.60 49.56 32.00
N ALA A 18 5.67 49.67 31.10
CA ALA A 18 4.84 48.54 30.67
C ALA A 18 5.68 47.63 29.77
N GLY A 19 6.21 46.54 30.34
CA GLY A 19 6.88 45.51 29.59
C GLY A 19 5.85 44.79 28.73
N LEU A 20 5.89 44.96 27.40
CA LEU A 20 5.13 44.20 26.43
C LEU A 20 5.72 42.79 26.31
N ALA A 21 5.18 41.82 27.08
CA ALA A 21 5.52 40.42 26.91
C ALA A 21 4.92 39.94 25.59
N VAL A 22 5.75 39.83 24.54
CA VAL A 22 5.39 39.13 23.29
C VAL A 22 5.33 37.65 23.58
N LEU A 23 4.13 37.11 23.78
CA LEU A 23 3.88 35.68 23.75
C LEU A 23 4.09 35.17 22.32
N ILE A 24 5.25 34.60 22.05
CA ILE A 24 5.46 33.80 20.85
C ILE A 24 4.69 32.49 21.05
N ILE A 25 3.47 32.43 20.53
CA ILE A 25 2.73 31.18 20.40
C ILE A 25 3.40 30.40 19.27
N THR A 26 4.33 29.53 19.58
CA THR A 26 4.78 28.48 18.67
C THR A 26 3.61 27.54 18.48
N ALA A 27 2.87 27.71 17.37
CA ALA A 27 1.90 26.73 16.93
C ALA A 27 2.65 25.48 16.48
N GLY A 28 3.10 24.68 17.44
CA GLY A 28 3.50 23.32 17.17
C GLY A 28 2.27 22.58 16.72
N CYS A 29 2.27 22.02 15.51
CA CYS A 29 1.26 21.09 15.08
C CYS A 29 1.32 19.84 15.95
N HIS A 30 0.76 19.93 17.15
CA HIS A 30 0.54 18.77 17.99
C HIS A 30 -0.61 17.98 17.36
N ARG A 31 -0.27 16.85 16.76
CA ARG A 31 -1.27 15.87 16.33
C ARG A 31 -2.09 15.53 17.57
N ALA A 32 -3.41 15.78 17.52
CA ALA A 32 -4.30 15.43 18.63
C ALA A 32 -4.06 13.96 19.02
N PRO A 33 -4.04 13.63 20.31
CA PRO A 33 -3.89 12.25 20.75
C PRO A 33 -5.01 11.41 20.14
N LYS A 34 -4.66 10.24 19.56
CA LYS A 34 -5.65 9.30 19.03
C LYS A 34 -6.59 8.88 20.17
N SER A 35 -7.88 8.75 19.88
CA SER A 35 -8.82 8.18 20.84
C SER A 35 -8.48 6.72 21.11
N THR A 36 -8.78 6.21 22.31
CA THR A 36 -8.58 4.79 22.66
C THR A 36 -9.28 3.87 21.65
N ALA A 37 -10.51 4.19 21.26
CA ALA A 37 -11.26 3.43 20.26
C ALA A 37 -10.58 3.39 18.88
N SER A 38 -9.92 4.48 18.45
CA SER A 38 -9.13 4.48 17.19
C SER A 38 -7.94 3.54 17.28
N THR A 39 -7.27 3.50 18.43
CA THR A 39 -6.13 2.60 18.66
C THR A 39 -6.56 1.13 18.70
N GLU A 40 -7.70 0.81 19.31
CA GLU A 40 -8.26 -0.55 19.36
C GLU A 40 -8.58 -1.06 17.96
N LEU A 41 -9.28 -0.27 17.14
CA LEU A 41 -9.57 -0.61 15.75
C LEU A 41 -8.30 -0.79 14.90
N GLU A 42 -7.25 0.00 15.14
CA GLU A 42 -5.97 -0.16 14.43
C GLU A 42 -5.27 -1.47 14.80
N VAL A 43 -5.32 -1.86 16.08
CA VAL A 43 -4.77 -3.14 16.56
C VAL A 43 -5.54 -4.32 15.98
N GLU A 44 -6.86 -4.29 16.05
CA GLU A 44 -7.74 -5.30 15.44
C GLU A 44 -7.50 -5.38 13.93
N GLY A 45 -7.47 -4.25 13.24
CA GLY A 45 -7.24 -4.16 11.80
C GLY A 45 -5.89 -4.72 11.38
N ARG A 46 -4.84 -4.58 12.22
CA ARG A 46 -3.54 -5.20 11.99
C ARG A 46 -3.62 -6.72 12.03
N GLU A 47 -4.31 -7.27 13.03
CA GLU A 47 -4.48 -8.72 13.14
C GLU A 47 -5.27 -9.28 11.96
N ILE A 48 -6.36 -8.59 11.55
CA ILE A 48 -7.13 -8.94 10.36
C ILE A 48 -6.24 -8.89 9.11
N PHE A 49 -5.52 -7.81 8.89
CA PHE A 49 -4.67 -7.62 7.72
C PHE A 49 -3.60 -8.71 7.59
N ARG A 50 -2.99 -9.08 8.72
CA ARG A 50 -1.88 -10.03 8.77
C ARG A 50 -2.31 -11.48 8.72
N TYR A 51 -3.44 -11.83 9.36
CA TYR A 51 -3.72 -13.22 9.69
C TYR A 51 -5.14 -13.70 9.35
N ASP A 52 -6.06 -12.81 8.96
CA ASP A 52 -7.43 -13.23 8.68
C ASP A 52 -7.57 -13.71 7.23
N THR A 53 -8.08 -14.92 7.09
CA THR A 53 -8.36 -15.54 5.79
C THR A 53 -9.79 -15.29 5.31
N PHE A 54 -10.64 -14.75 6.15
CA PHE A 54 -12.07 -14.57 5.86
C PHE A 54 -12.78 -15.88 5.50
N GLY A 55 -12.23 -17.03 5.96
CA GLY A 55 -12.75 -18.35 5.65
C GLY A 55 -12.37 -18.88 4.25
N ASN A 56 -11.38 -18.30 3.61
CA ASN A 56 -10.95 -18.68 2.26
C ASN A 56 -10.10 -19.97 2.22
N GLU A 57 -9.64 -20.43 3.37
CA GLU A 57 -8.83 -21.65 3.45
C GLU A 57 -9.53 -22.88 2.91
N GLN A 58 -10.87 -22.92 2.94
CA GLN A 58 -11.64 -24.00 2.34
C GLN A 58 -11.44 -24.01 0.81
N PHE A 59 -11.59 -22.86 0.15
CA PHE A 59 -11.41 -22.77 -1.29
C PHE A 59 -9.98 -23.12 -1.70
N TRP A 60 -8.99 -22.52 -1.04
CA TRP A 60 -7.58 -22.71 -1.40
C TRP A 60 -7.10 -24.14 -1.14
N THR A 61 -7.65 -24.81 -0.12
CA THR A 61 -7.33 -26.20 0.18
C THR A 61 -8.08 -27.17 -0.75
N ASP A 62 -9.41 -27.11 -0.73
CA ASP A 62 -10.25 -28.15 -1.31
C ASP A 62 -10.43 -27.99 -2.83
N SER A 63 -10.57 -26.75 -3.30
CA SER A 63 -10.82 -26.46 -4.72
C SER A 63 -9.55 -26.17 -5.48
N ALA A 64 -8.64 -25.35 -4.91
CA ALA A 64 -7.44 -24.89 -5.59
C ALA A 64 -6.23 -25.84 -5.43
N GLY A 65 -6.24 -26.75 -4.43
CA GLY A 65 -5.15 -27.71 -4.21
C GLY A 65 -3.88 -27.10 -3.63
N LEU A 66 -3.99 -25.95 -2.93
CA LEU A 66 -2.84 -25.22 -2.39
C LEU A 66 -2.08 -26.02 -1.33
N VAL A 67 -2.77 -26.83 -0.51
CA VAL A 67 -2.13 -27.70 0.49
C VAL A 67 -1.20 -28.71 -0.18
N GLU A 68 -1.64 -29.34 -1.26
CA GLU A 68 -0.80 -30.31 -1.99
C GLU A 68 0.42 -29.62 -2.63
N LEU A 69 0.23 -28.43 -3.17
CA LEU A 69 1.31 -27.64 -3.73
C LEU A 69 2.37 -27.30 -2.67
N VAL A 70 1.93 -26.77 -1.52
CA VAL A 70 2.82 -26.36 -0.42
C VAL A 70 3.52 -27.56 0.22
N ASP A 71 2.78 -28.64 0.45
CA ASP A 71 3.30 -29.82 1.19
C ASP A 71 4.29 -30.64 0.35
N LYS A 72 4.05 -30.76 -0.96
CA LYS A 72 4.79 -31.68 -1.82
C LYS A 72 5.74 -31.05 -2.82
N ARG A 73 5.59 -29.74 -3.11
CA ARG A 73 6.28 -29.11 -4.25
C ARG A 73 7.04 -27.82 -3.92
N ILE A 74 6.71 -27.16 -2.81
CA ILE A 74 7.31 -25.88 -2.48
C ILE A 74 8.23 -26.00 -1.27
N GLU A 75 9.52 -26.04 -1.55
CA GLU A 75 10.55 -25.89 -0.52
C GLU A 75 10.81 -24.40 -0.22
N PRO A 76 11.37 -24.03 0.95
CA PRO A 76 11.61 -22.64 1.30
C PRO A 76 12.40 -21.84 0.27
N PRO A 77 13.46 -22.37 -0.39
CA PRO A 77 14.17 -21.64 -1.45
C PRO A 77 13.28 -21.33 -2.67
N GLU A 78 12.38 -22.26 -3.04
CA GLU A 78 11.44 -22.03 -4.13
C GLU A 78 10.36 -21.01 -3.72
N ALA A 79 9.85 -21.09 -2.49
CA ALA A 79 8.92 -20.12 -1.95
C ALA A 79 9.49 -18.68 -2.00
N LEU A 80 10.76 -18.51 -1.60
CA LEU A 80 11.45 -17.21 -1.69
C LEU A 80 11.63 -16.76 -3.14
N ARG A 81 11.96 -17.67 -4.09
CA ARG A 81 12.04 -17.35 -5.52
C ARG A 81 10.70 -16.95 -6.13
N LEU A 82 9.61 -17.51 -5.63
CA LEU A 82 8.24 -17.10 -5.98
C LEU A 82 7.82 -15.77 -5.32
N GLY A 83 8.70 -15.17 -4.53
CA GLY A 83 8.49 -13.87 -3.90
C GLY A 83 7.73 -13.93 -2.58
N LEU A 84 7.52 -15.12 -2.00
CA LEU A 84 7.01 -15.23 -0.63
C LEU A 84 8.03 -14.64 0.34
N LYS A 85 7.56 -14.04 1.42
CA LYS A 85 8.39 -13.37 2.41
C LYS A 85 8.29 -14.06 3.77
N VAL A 86 9.38 -13.97 4.54
CA VAL A 86 9.45 -14.56 5.89
C VAL A 86 9.70 -13.45 6.92
N ASP A 87 8.81 -13.36 7.88
CA ASP A 87 8.90 -12.45 9.03
C ASP A 87 9.90 -13.01 10.05
N MET A 88 11.07 -12.37 10.14
CA MET A 88 12.13 -12.84 11.04
C MET A 88 11.76 -12.72 12.54
N GLU A 89 10.80 -11.85 12.90
CA GLU A 89 10.34 -11.74 14.29
C GLU A 89 9.59 -12.99 14.77
N LYS A 90 9.13 -13.83 13.84
CA LYS A 90 8.48 -15.11 14.09
C LYS A 90 9.45 -16.30 14.13
N LEU A 91 10.74 -16.05 13.82
CA LEU A 91 11.75 -17.09 13.82
C LEU A 91 12.38 -17.27 15.20
N ASP A 92 12.61 -18.52 15.58
CA ASP A 92 13.58 -18.87 16.59
C ASP A 92 14.93 -19.03 15.87
N LEU A 93 15.72 -17.97 15.85
CA LEU A 93 16.96 -17.91 15.08
C LEU A 93 17.94 -19.02 15.46
N ALA A 94 18.00 -19.42 16.74
CA ALA A 94 18.89 -20.51 17.20
C ALA A 94 18.49 -21.84 16.58
N LYS A 95 17.19 -22.15 16.52
CA LYS A 95 16.68 -23.36 15.87
C LYS A 95 16.70 -23.26 14.35
N PHE A 96 16.49 -22.07 13.82
CA PHE A 96 16.50 -21.82 12.38
C PHE A 96 17.89 -22.13 11.79
N VAL A 97 18.97 -21.67 12.42
CA VAL A 97 20.34 -21.93 11.98
C VAL A 97 20.75 -23.39 12.21
N GLY A 98 20.25 -24.03 13.29
CA GLY A 98 20.64 -25.41 13.69
C GLY A 98 19.98 -26.55 12.92
N ASN A 99 18.83 -26.32 12.26
CA ASN A 99 17.97 -27.40 11.70
C ASN A 99 17.82 -27.37 10.16
N ASN A 100 18.75 -26.86 9.41
CA ASN A 100 18.63 -26.72 7.95
C ASN A 100 17.21 -26.21 7.53
N PRO A 101 16.94 -24.93 7.69
CA PRO A 101 15.61 -24.34 7.47
C PRO A 101 15.13 -24.44 6.01
N PHE A 102 16.00 -24.86 5.11
CA PHE A 102 15.76 -25.00 3.67
C PHE A 102 15.33 -26.40 3.26
N SER A 103 15.07 -27.31 4.22
CA SER A 103 14.50 -28.64 3.95
C SER A 103 12.97 -28.59 3.80
N THR A 104 12.37 -29.64 3.22
CA THR A 104 10.90 -29.78 3.07
C THR A 104 10.13 -29.65 4.39
N GLY A 105 10.73 -30.04 5.52
CA GLY A 105 10.18 -29.79 6.86
C GLY A 105 10.20 -28.31 7.27
N GLY A 106 11.07 -27.49 6.68
CA GLY A 106 11.21 -26.08 6.98
C GLY A 106 9.99 -25.26 6.62
N THR A 107 9.34 -25.53 5.48
CA THR A 107 8.11 -24.82 5.08
C THR A 107 6.99 -25.00 6.09
N LYS A 108 6.77 -26.23 6.57
CA LYS A 108 5.74 -26.52 7.60
C LYS A 108 6.05 -25.82 8.92
N GLU A 109 7.31 -25.81 9.33
CA GLU A 109 7.74 -25.15 10.57
C GLU A 109 7.56 -23.63 10.48
N LEU A 110 7.87 -23.01 9.34
CA LEU A 110 7.62 -21.58 9.09
C LEU A 110 6.12 -21.26 9.12
N LEU A 111 5.29 -22.10 8.52
CA LEU A 111 3.83 -21.95 8.55
C LEU A 111 3.24 -22.11 9.96
N LYS A 112 3.73 -23.08 10.76
CA LYS A 112 3.31 -23.28 12.17
C LYS A 112 3.56 -22.05 13.03
N ARG A 113 4.59 -21.26 12.70
CA ARG A 113 4.98 -20.04 13.42
C ARG A 113 4.31 -18.79 12.89
N ASP A 114 3.44 -18.89 11.87
CA ASP A 114 2.93 -17.74 11.12
C ASP A 114 4.06 -16.82 10.57
N ALA A 115 5.21 -17.42 10.26
CA ALA A 115 6.37 -16.70 9.75
C ALA A 115 6.28 -16.41 8.25
N VAL A 116 5.52 -17.18 7.47
CA VAL A 116 5.31 -16.91 6.05
C VAL A 116 4.29 -15.80 5.89
N VAL A 117 4.75 -14.65 5.42
CA VAL A 117 3.91 -13.45 5.28
C VAL A 117 2.78 -13.70 4.28
N GLY A 118 1.54 -13.51 4.76
CA GLY A 118 0.35 -13.62 3.92
C GLY A 118 -0.24 -15.02 3.76
N LEU A 119 0.35 -16.04 4.40
CA LEU A 119 -0.22 -17.36 4.47
C LEU A 119 -0.62 -17.71 5.91
N LYS A 120 -1.76 -18.38 6.07
CA LYS A 120 -2.25 -18.92 7.34
C LYS A 120 -2.54 -20.41 7.17
N ALA A 121 -2.00 -21.23 8.05
CA ALA A 121 -2.13 -22.68 7.97
C ALA A 121 -2.72 -23.29 9.24
N THR A 122 -3.42 -24.42 9.10
CA THR A 122 -3.84 -25.28 10.21
C THR A 122 -3.22 -26.66 10.05
N PHE A 123 -3.00 -27.32 11.18
CA PHE A 123 -2.32 -28.60 11.25
C PHE A 123 -3.15 -29.60 12.05
N SER A 124 -3.05 -30.87 11.69
CA SER A 124 -3.57 -31.98 12.47
C SER A 124 -2.72 -32.24 13.70
N GLU A 125 -3.21 -33.08 14.63
CA GLU A 125 -2.51 -33.41 15.86
C GLU A 125 -1.17 -34.12 15.61
N ASP A 126 -1.09 -34.92 14.54
CA ASP A 126 0.14 -35.57 14.08
C ASP A 126 1.10 -34.66 13.32
N GLY A 127 0.74 -33.36 13.16
CA GLY A 127 1.55 -32.33 12.51
C GLY A 127 1.42 -32.25 10.99
N GLY A 128 0.45 -32.97 10.40
CA GLY A 128 0.12 -32.86 8.98
C GLY A 128 -0.51 -31.52 8.62
N LEU A 129 -0.15 -30.94 7.47
CA LEU A 129 -0.75 -29.71 6.97
C LEU A 129 -2.19 -29.99 6.51
N GLN A 130 -3.19 -29.34 7.13
CA GLN A 130 -4.61 -29.57 6.84
C GLN A 130 -5.20 -28.52 5.91
N LYS A 131 -4.98 -27.25 6.22
CA LYS A 131 -5.53 -26.14 5.44
C LYS A 131 -4.52 -25.01 5.30
N VAL A 132 -4.58 -24.31 4.16
CA VAL A 132 -3.83 -23.08 3.91
C VAL A 132 -4.79 -22.06 3.35
N GLY A 133 -4.81 -20.88 3.95
CA GLY A 133 -5.51 -19.70 3.44
C GLY A 133 -4.55 -18.55 3.17
N ILE A 134 -5.03 -17.56 2.43
CA ILE A 134 -4.26 -16.36 2.09
C ILE A 134 -4.85 -15.14 2.82
N THR A 135 -3.99 -14.16 3.13
CA THR A 135 -4.37 -12.92 3.82
C THR A 135 -3.98 -11.70 2.98
N CYS A 136 -4.47 -10.51 3.37
CA CYS A 136 -4.14 -9.25 2.68
C CYS A 136 -2.63 -9.00 2.58
N ALA A 137 -1.89 -9.48 3.57
CA ALA A 137 -0.46 -9.31 3.67
C ALA A 137 0.34 -10.01 2.58
N LEU A 138 -0.21 -11.02 1.89
CA LEU A 138 0.48 -11.72 0.79
C LEU A 138 0.94 -10.75 -0.30
N CYS A 139 0.04 -9.83 -0.71
CA CYS A 139 0.29 -8.85 -1.76
C CYS A 139 0.74 -7.48 -1.23
N HIS A 140 0.35 -7.15 0.02
CA HIS A 140 0.53 -5.81 0.58
C HIS A 140 1.43 -5.79 1.83
N SER A 141 2.33 -6.76 1.96
CA SER A 141 3.46 -6.71 2.89
C SER A 141 4.72 -7.27 2.24
N THR A 142 5.85 -6.70 2.59
CA THR A 142 7.17 -7.24 2.28
C THR A 142 8.01 -7.30 3.54
N VAL A 143 9.31 -7.50 3.41
CA VAL A 143 10.30 -7.45 4.49
C VAL A 143 11.48 -6.56 4.10
N ASP A 144 12.28 -6.13 5.07
CA ASP A 144 13.44 -5.26 4.88
C ASP A 144 14.72 -6.01 4.50
N ASP A 145 14.64 -7.33 4.26
CA ASP A 145 15.76 -8.20 3.91
C ASP A 145 16.92 -8.20 4.94
N ALA A 146 16.63 -7.84 6.20
CA ALA A 146 17.65 -7.65 7.22
C ALA A 146 18.46 -8.91 7.54
N LEU A 147 17.90 -10.11 7.31
CA LEU A 147 18.61 -11.39 7.53
C LEU A 147 19.14 -11.95 6.21
N LEU A 148 18.28 -12.10 5.22
CA LEU A 148 18.57 -12.61 3.87
C LEU A 148 17.54 -12.05 2.89
N PRO A 149 17.80 -12.06 1.57
CA PRO A 149 16.78 -11.68 0.58
C PRO A 149 15.46 -12.45 0.80
N GLY A 150 14.38 -11.72 1.03
CA GLY A 150 13.05 -12.26 1.34
C GLY A 150 12.83 -12.61 2.82
N ILE A 151 13.82 -12.43 3.72
CA ILE A 151 13.71 -12.70 5.15
C ILE A 151 14.16 -11.47 5.95
N GLY A 152 13.27 -10.85 6.70
CA GLY A 152 13.57 -9.64 7.48
C GLY A 152 12.40 -9.20 8.35
N HIS A 153 12.46 -7.97 8.83
CA HIS A 153 11.37 -7.35 9.58
C HIS A 153 10.23 -6.98 8.62
N ARG A 154 9.03 -7.23 9.04
CA ARG A 154 7.85 -7.06 8.21
C ARG A 154 7.49 -5.60 7.98
N LEU A 155 7.21 -5.27 6.74
CA LEU A 155 6.79 -3.95 6.27
C LEU A 155 5.35 -4.03 5.73
N ASP A 156 4.38 -3.77 6.59
CA ASP A 156 2.97 -3.77 6.20
C ASP A 156 2.61 -2.53 5.37
N GLY A 157 1.72 -2.71 4.40
CA GLY A 157 1.32 -1.69 3.45
C GLY A 157 2.27 -1.55 2.26
N TRP A 158 3.45 -2.15 2.31
CA TRP A 158 4.37 -2.16 1.18
C TRP A 158 3.94 -3.21 0.16
N PRO A 159 3.86 -2.87 -1.13
CA PRO A 159 3.52 -3.84 -2.15
C PRO A 159 4.62 -4.89 -2.29
N ASN A 160 4.24 -6.17 -2.32
CA ASN A 160 5.20 -7.25 -2.57
C ASN A 160 5.52 -7.32 -4.07
N ARG A 161 6.55 -6.57 -4.48
CA ARG A 161 6.99 -6.47 -5.89
C ARG A 161 7.69 -7.72 -6.42
N ASP A 162 8.08 -8.63 -5.53
CA ASP A 162 8.75 -9.88 -5.91
C ASP A 162 7.76 -11.02 -6.12
N LEU A 163 6.50 -10.86 -5.71
CA LEU A 163 5.50 -11.93 -5.75
C LEU A 163 5.14 -12.31 -7.19
N GLU A 164 5.40 -13.54 -7.54
CA GLU A 164 5.10 -14.18 -8.84
C GLU A 164 3.66 -14.73 -8.83
N VAL A 165 2.66 -13.83 -8.68
CA VAL A 165 1.26 -14.25 -8.51
C VAL A 165 0.79 -15.15 -9.64
N GLY A 166 1.03 -14.75 -10.88
CA GLY A 166 0.61 -15.54 -12.05
C GLY A 166 1.27 -16.91 -12.06
N LYS A 167 2.56 -16.99 -11.77
CA LYS A 167 3.29 -18.26 -11.72
C LYS A 167 2.79 -19.17 -10.60
N ILE A 168 2.52 -18.63 -9.41
CA ILE A 168 1.93 -19.41 -8.29
C ILE A 168 0.56 -19.96 -8.72
N LEU A 169 -0.30 -19.13 -9.30
CA LEU A 169 -1.62 -19.55 -9.77
C LEU A 169 -1.53 -20.62 -10.88
N SER A 170 -0.57 -20.51 -11.82
CA SER A 170 -0.39 -21.49 -12.89
C SER A 170 -0.01 -22.89 -12.39
N MET A 171 0.57 -22.98 -11.17
CA MET A 171 0.91 -24.27 -10.56
C MET A 171 -0.32 -25.00 -9.99
N LEU A 172 -1.45 -24.31 -9.82
CA LEU A 172 -2.67 -24.89 -9.24
C LEU A 172 -3.45 -25.71 -10.27
N PRO A 173 -4.09 -26.83 -9.87
CA PRO A 173 -4.80 -27.72 -10.78
C PRO A 173 -6.11 -27.15 -11.34
N ILE A 174 -6.67 -26.10 -10.74
CA ILE A 174 -7.97 -25.52 -11.12
C ILE A 174 -7.94 -24.75 -12.47
N PHE A 175 -6.76 -24.40 -12.96
CA PHE A 175 -6.63 -23.63 -14.20
C PHE A 175 -6.38 -24.56 -15.42
N THR A 176 -7.01 -24.21 -16.54
CA THR A 176 -6.76 -24.90 -17.82
C THR A 176 -5.34 -24.61 -18.35
N PRO A 177 -4.81 -25.43 -19.26
CA PRO A 177 -3.50 -25.15 -19.86
C PRO A 177 -3.39 -23.76 -20.51
N GLU A 178 -4.45 -23.26 -21.14
CA GLU A 178 -4.52 -21.95 -21.76
C GLU A 178 -4.47 -20.84 -20.71
N GLN A 179 -5.23 -20.99 -19.62
CA GLN A 179 -5.20 -20.04 -18.49
C GLN A 179 -3.82 -20.03 -17.83
N LYS A 180 -3.20 -21.19 -17.63
CA LYS A 180 -1.84 -21.29 -17.07
C LYS A 180 -0.83 -20.52 -17.90
N LYS A 181 -0.86 -20.66 -19.22
CA LYS A 181 0.00 -19.92 -20.14
C LYS A 181 -0.18 -18.39 -20.02
N ILE A 182 -1.41 -17.92 -19.85
CA ILE A 182 -1.70 -16.50 -19.63
C ILE A 182 -1.13 -16.06 -18.27
N LEU A 183 -1.41 -16.81 -17.22
CA LEU A 183 -0.93 -16.50 -15.86
C LEU A 183 0.60 -16.45 -15.78
N GLU A 184 1.30 -17.38 -16.44
CA GLU A 184 2.77 -17.41 -16.51
C GLU A 184 3.36 -16.19 -17.24
N SER A 185 2.57 -15.50 -18.07
CA SER A 185 3.02 -14.27 -18.75
C SER A 185 2.95 -13.02 -17.86
N TRP A 186 2.32 -13.10 -16.68
CA TRP A 186 2.22 -11.94 -15.79
C TRP A 186 3.58 -11.59 -15.19
N PRO A 187 4.00 -10.32 -15.24
CA PRO A 187 5.20 -9.88 -14.57
C PRO A 187 5.10 -10.04 -13.05
N LYS A 188 6.22 -10.29 -12.39
CA LYS A 188 6.25 -10.31 -10.92
C LYS A 188 5.74 -8.98 -10.33
N GLY A 189 5.11 -9.04 -9.17
CA GLY A 189 4.53 -7.87 -8.51
C GLY A 189 3.30 -7.29 -9.21
N THR A 190 2.65 -8.09 -10.07
CA THR A 190 1.41 -7.70 -10.76
C THR A 190 0.29 -8.69 -10.50
N TYR A 191 -0.94 -8.22 -10.64
CA TYR A 191 -2.16 -9.02 -10.55
C TYR A 191 -3.29 -8.43 -11.38
N ASP A 192 -4.09 -9.26 -12.02
CA ASP A 192 -5.29 -8.82 -12.74
C ASP A 192 -6.55 -9.17 -11.94
N PRO A 193 -7.15 -8.20 -11.23
CA PRO A 193 -8.31 -8.46 -10.39
C PRO A 193 -9.62 -8.67 -11.16
N ARG A 194 -9.59 -8.71 -12.48
CA ARG A 194 -10.75 -8.96 -13.34
C ARG A 194 -10.63 -10.22 -14.19
N PHE A 195 -9.46 -10.85 -14.19
CA PHE A 195 -9.18 -12.04 -15.00
C PHE A 195 -10.19 -13.17 -14.77
N ASN A 196 -10.61 -13.38 -13.52
CA ASN A 196 -11.60 -14.39 -13.14
C ASN A 196 -13.04 -14.08 -13.62
N PHE A 197 -13.32 -12.87 -14.05
CA PHE A 197 -14.64 -12.47 -14.53
C PHE A 197 -14.77 -12.47 -16.04
N ASP A 198 -13.77 -11.97 -16.76
CA ASP A 198 -13.84 -11.75 -18.20
C ASP A 198 -12.79 -12.52 -19.02
N GLY A 199 -11.86 -13.22 -18.34
CA GLY A 199 -10.80 -14.01 -18.99
C GLY A 199 -9.76 -13.18 -19.74
N LYS A 200 -9.84 -11.85 -19.68
CA LYS A 200 -8.86 -10.95 -20.32
C LYS A 200 -7.67 -10.73 -19.40
N SER A 201 -6.51 -10.49 -19.98
CA SER A 201 -5.26 -10.31 -19.23
C SER A 201 -4.70 -8.90 -19.42
N THR A 202 -4.81 -8.08 -18.39
CA THR A 202 -4.18 -6.75 -18.28
C THR A 202 -3.73 -6.56 -16.83
N PRO A 203 -2.68 -7.28 -16.38
CA PRO A 203 -2.26 -7.27 -14.99
C PRO A 203 -1.79 -5.89 -14.58
N LEU A 204 -2.21 -5.49 -13.38
CA LEU A 204 -1.84 -4.23 -12.75
C LEU A 204 -0.70 -4.43 -11.76
N VAL A 205 0.14 -3.44 -11.64
CA VAL A 205 1.14 -3.38 -10.57
C VAL A 205 0.44 -3.36 -9.22
N LEU A 206 0.83 -4.22 -8.28
CA LEU A 206 0.28 -4.25 -6.92
C LEU A 206 0.45 -2.87 -6.27
N PRO A 207 -0.62 -2.14 -5.91
CA PRO A 207 -0.48 -0.80 -5.36
C PRO A 207 0.00 -0.84 -3.91
N PRO A 208 0.68 0.22 -3.41
CA PRO A 208 0.94 0.37 -2.00
C PRO A 208 -0.37 0.53 -1.21
N ALA A 209 -0.42 -0.05 -0.01
CA ALA A 209 -1.53 0.08 0.95
C ALA A 209 -1.12 0.92 2.18
N TYR A 210 -0.11 1.77 2.03
CA TYR A 210 0.31 2.81 2.99
C TYR A 210 -0.05 4.20 2.47
N GLY A 211 -0.05 5.19 3.36
CA GLY A 211 -0.31 6.59 2.98
C GLY A 211 -1.72 6.84 2.48
N LEU A 212 -2.70 6.02 2.85
CA LEU A 212 -4.08 6.09 2.36
C LEU A 212 -4.94 7.10 3.11
N ALA A 213 -4.47 7.64 4.24
CA ALA A 213 -5.23 8.61 5.02
C ALA A 213 -5.63 9.84 4.19
N GLY A 214 -6.93 10.13 4.15
CA GLY A 214 -7.49 11.27 3.42
C GLY A 214 -7.65 11.05 1.90
N VAL A 215 -7.39 9.85 1.38
CA VAL A 215 -7.68 9.48 -0.02
C VAL A 215 -9.12 8.98 -0.10
N ALA A 216 -9.91 9.54 -1.02
CA ALA A 216 -11.34 9.24 -1.13
C ALA A 216 -11.60 7.89 -1.80
N ASN A 217 -10.96 7.66 -2.93
CA ASN A 217 -11.10 6.42 -3.71
C ASN A 217 -9.74 5.82 -4.04
N GLU A 218 -9.67 4.51 -3.98
CA GLU A 218 -8.44 3.77 -4.13
C GLU A 218 -8.35 3.06 -5.48
N THR A 219 -7.16 2.49 -5.73
CA THR A 219 -6.70 1.88 -6.98
C THR A 219 -6.66 2.81 -8.18
N TYR A 220 -6.25 2.29 -9.32
CA TYR A 220 -5.98 3.09 -10.51
C TYR A 220 -7.23 3.68 -11.16
N THR A 221 -8.37 3.03 -11.00
CA THR A 221 -9.66 3.38 -11.64
C THR A 221 -10.70 3.91 -10.65
N ALA A 222 -10.34 4.02 -9.37
CA ALA A 222 -11.12 4.72 -8.33
C ALA A 222 -12.59 4.30 -8.22
N GLU A 223 -12.89 3.00 -8.32
CA GLU A 223 -14.28 2.52 -8.22
C GLU A 223 -14.88 2.70 -6.82
N GLY A 224 -14.06 2.88 -5.80
CA GLY A 224 -14.52 3.10 -4.43
C GLY A 224 -13.40 3.35 -3.42
N PRO A 225 -13.76 3.60 -2.17
CA PRO A 225 -12.80 3.76 -1.06
C PRO A 225 -12.11 2.43 -0.74
N ILE A 226 -11.09 2.48 0.13
CA ILE A 226 -10.33 1.27 0.50
C ILE A 226 -11.23 0.15 1.04
N SER A 227 -12.30 0.45 1.77
CA SER A 227 -13.25 -0.57 2.26
C SER A 227 -13.98 -1.30 1.12
N TYR A 228 -14.30 -0.61 0.02
CA TYR A 228 -14.84 -1.24 -1.18
C TYR A 228 -13.85 -2.25 -1.76
N TRP A 229 -12.59 -1.83 -1.92
CA TRP A 229 -11.54 -2.71 -2.45
C TRP A 229 -11.21 -3.86 -1.52
N ASN A 230 -11.18 -3.65 -0.22
CA ASN A 230 -11.02 -4.71 0.76
C ASN A 230 -12.12 -5.78 0.63
N ALA A 231 -13.39 -5.35 0.53
CA ALA A 231 -14.51 -6.27 0.33
C ALA A 231 -14.44 -6.98 -1.03
N TYR A 232 -14.17 -6.22 -2.10
CA TYR A 232 -14.02 -6.77 -3.45
C TYR A 232 -12.95 -7.86 -3.48
N VAL A 233 -11.73 -7.55 -3.01
CA VAL A 233 -10.61 -8.50 -3.05
C VAL A 233 -10.85 -9.69 -2.13
N ALA A 234 -11.27 -9.45 -0.87
CA ALA A 234 -11.49 -10.53 0.09
C ALA A 234 -12.51 -11.56 -0.41
N ILE A 235 -13.60 -11.09 -1.06
CA ILE A 235 -14.69 -11.98 -1.49
C ILE A 235 -14.45 -12.53 -2.90
N THR A 236 -14.06 -11.69 -3.85
CA THR A 236 -14.02 -12.10 -5.27
C THR A 236 -12.68 -12.65 -5.72
N GLN A 237 -11.58 -12.30 -5.05
CA GLN A 237 -10.22 -12.71 -5.43
C GLN A 237 -9.62 -13.70 -4.44
N MET A 238 -9.77 -13.44 -3.14
CA MET A 238 -9.30 -14.35 -2.10
C MET A 238 -10.27 -15.50 -1.81
N HIS A 239 -11.52 -15.43 -2.32
CA HIS A 239 -12.60 -16.40 -2.07
C HIS A 239 -13.02 -16.51 -0.59
N GLY A 240 -12.92 -15.40 0.15
CA GLY A 240 -13.48 -15.27 1.49
C GLY A 240 -15.00 -15.30 1.50
N ARG A 241 -15.59 -15.71 2.62
CA ARG A 241 -17.04 -15.79 2.80
C ARG A 241 -17.61 -14.43 3.20
N GLY A 242 -18.52 -13.90 2.37
CA GLY A 242 -19.13 -12.61 2.66
C GLY A 242 -20.09 -12.16 1.58
N THR A 243 -20.53 -10.91 1.71
CA THR A 243 -21.46 -10.27 0.79
C THR A 243 -20.75 -9.15 0.03
N PHE A 244 -20.72 -9.26 -1.30
CA PHE A 244 -20.26 -8.18 -2.17
C PHE A 244 -21.20 -8.02 -3.35
N LYS A 245 -21.76 -6.81 -3.51
CA LYS A 245 -22.68 -6.47 -4.59
C LYS A 245 -22.22 -5.21 -5.28
N ASP A 246 -21.97 -5.30 -6.58
CA ASP A 246 -21.75 -4.15 -7.43
C ASP A 246 -22.38 -4.38 -8.80
N PRO A 247 -23.55 -3.78 -9.06
CA PRO A 247 -24.25 -3.91 -10.34
C PRO A 247 -23.49 -3.28 -11.50
N ARG A 248 -22.57 -2.32 -11.25
CA ARG A 248 -21.75 -1.69 -12.30
C ARG A 248 -20.84 -2.68 -13.00
N ILE A 249 -20.46 -3.75 -12.30
CA ILE A 249 -19.58 -4.82 -12.80
C ILE A 249 -20.25 -6.19 -12.82
N GLY A 250 -21.57 -6.23 -12.59
CA GLY A 250 -22.36 -7.47 -12.65
C GLY A 250 -22.11 -8.45 -11.51
N VAL A 251 -21.52 -8.02 -10.39
CA VAL A 251 -21.23 -8.89 -9.25
C VAL A 251 -22.35 -8.84 -8.22
N ASN A 252 -22.86 -10.02 -7.83
CA ASN A 252 -23.84 -10.20 -6.77
C ASN A 252 -23.54 -11.49 -6.00
N ILE A 253 -22.65 -11.40 -5.03
CA ILE A 253 -22.26 -12.51 -4.16
C ILE A 253 -22.86 -12.29 -2.78
N VAL A 254 -23.56 -13.32 -2.25
CA VAL A 254 -24.15 -13.32 -0.90
C VAL A 254 -23.85 -14.66 -0.26
N GLN A 255 -23.08 -14.66 0.80
CA GLN A 255 -22.70 -15.86 1.55
C GLN A 255 -22.89 -15.62 3.06
N THR A 256 -23.38 -16.62 3.75
CA THR A 256 -23.61 -16.58 5.20
C THR A 256 -22.75 -17.66 5.88
N PRO A 257 -22.11 -17.38 7.03
CA PRO A 257 -21.99 -16.05 7.65
C PRO A 257 -21.13 -15.10 6.83
N ASP A 258 -21.38 -13.78 6.94
CA ASP A 258 -20.53 -12.74 6.37
C ASP A 258 -19.30 -12.53 7.29
N MET A 259 -18.16 -12.99 6.85
CA MET A 259 -16.88 -12.92 7.60
C MET A 259 -16.04 -11.69 7.20
N VAL A 260 -16.50 -10.91 6.21
CA VAL A 260 -15.74 -9.77 5.65
C VAL A 260 -16.30 -8.43 6.13
N THR A 261 -17.58 -8.17 5.90
CA THR A 261 -18.18 -6.84 6.15
C THR A 261 -17.97 -6.33 7.58
N PRO A 262 -18.13 -7.13 8.65
CA PRO A 262 -17.92 -6.64 10.02
C PRO A 262 -16.48 -6.18 10.31
N LYS A 263 -15.50 -6.66 9.54
CA LYS A 263 -14.07 -6.40 9.73
C LYS A 263 -13.55 -5.18 8.97
N LEU A 264 -14.32 -4.67 8.01
CA LEU A 264 -13.89 -3.55 7.15
C LEU A 264 -13.56 -2.25 7.91
N PRO A 265 -14.28 -1.86 8.99
CA PRO A 265 -13.92 -0.66 9.74
C PRO A 265 -12.54 -0.75 10.38
N ALA A 266 -12.21 -1.86 11.03
CA ALA A 266 -10.91 -2.09 11.66
C ALA A 266 -9.79 -2.17 10.61
N LEU A 267 -10.01 -2.91 9.53
CA LEU A 267 -9.06 -3.02 8.42
C LEU A 267 -8.75 -1.64 7.80
N ARG A 268 -9.77 -0.83 7.57
CA ARG A 268 -9.60 0.56 7.10
C ARG A 268 -8.80 1.40 8.10
N ALA A 269 -9.12 1.32 9.40
CA ALA A 269 -8.42 2.08 10.43
C ALA A 269 -6.93 1.76 10.43
N TYR A 270 -6.58 0.48 10.35
CA TYR A 270 -5.20 0.05 10.26
C TYR A 270 -4.50 0.56 8.99
N GLN A 271 -5.07 0.36 7.80
CA GLN A 271 -4.46 0.82 6.55
C GLN A 271 -4.29 2.35 6.52
N HIS A 272 -5.23 3.12 7.08
CA HIS A 272 -5.09 4.57 7.22
C HIS A 272 -4.03 4.99 8.26
N SER A 273 -3.66 4.11 9.19
CA SER A 273 -2.59 4.39 10.16
C SER A 273 -1.19 4.19 9.60
N LEU A 274 -1.04 3.46 8.49
CA LEU A 274 0.25 3.16 7.88
C LEU A 274 0.82 4.40 7.18
N PRO A 275 1.96 4.95 7.65
CA PRO A 275 2.57 6.12 7.02
C PRO A 275 3.26 5.73 5.71
N ALA A 276 3.28 6.65 4.75
CA ALA A 276 4.14 6.51 3.59
C ALA A 276 5.62 6.53 4.01
N PRO A 277 6.47 5.68 3.42
CA PRO A 277 7.89 5.67 3.73
C PRO A 277 8.58 6.94 3.25
N LYS A 278 9.56 7.40 4.03
CA LYS A 278 10.41 8.53 3.65
C LYS A 278 11.61 8.05 2.82
N SER A 279 12.12 8.95 1.99
CA SER A 279 13.34 8.75 1.20
C SER A 279 14.35 9.86 1.49
N SER A 280 15.60 9.63 1.15
CA SER A 280 16.61 10.68 1.08
C SER A 280 16.52 11.41 -0.27
N TYR A 281 16.73 12.71 -0.26
CA TYR A 281 16.75 13.57 -1.44
C TYR A 281 17.59 14.82 -1.15
N ASP A 282 17.96 15.58 -2.18
CA ASP A 282 18.62 16.89 -2.03
C ASP A 282 17.57 17.99 -1.83
N ASP A 283 17.58 18.62 -0.66
CA ASP A 283 16.60 19.66 -0.30
C ASP A 283 16.60 20.85 -1.27
N SER A 284 17.78 21.26 -1.76
CA SER A 284 17.90 22.43 -2.64
C SER A 284 17.41 22.14 -4.04
N GLU A 285 17.67 20.94 -4.55
CA GLU A 285 17.15 20.45 -5.83
C GLU A 285 15.64 20.22 -5.76
N ALA A 286 15.16 19.60 -4.69
CA ALA A 286 13.74 19.39 -4.45
C ALA A 286 12.95 20.71 -4.37
N ALA A 287 13.51 21.74 -3.72
CA ALA A 287 12.87 23.07 -3.68
C ALA A 287 12.73 23.69 -5.08
N ARG A 288 13.73 23.53 -5.95
CA ARG A 288 13.63 23.97 -7.35
C ARG A 288 12.69 23.09 -8.15
N GLY A 289 12.71 21.76 -7.90
CA GLY A 289 11.81 20.80 -8.52
C GLY A 289 10.36 21.04 -8.20
N LYS A 290 10.06 21.51 -6.98
CA LYS A 290 8.72 21.95 -6.60
C LYS A 290 8.17 23.05 -7.51
N VAL A 291 8.99 24.01 -7.91
CA VAL A 291 8.57 25.07 -8.84
C VAL A 291 8.19 24.49 -10.21
N VAL A 292 8.97 23.50 -10.68
CA VAL A 292 8.67 22.80 -11.94
C VAL A 292 7.37 22.00 -11.81
N PHE A 293 7.18 21.31 -10.69
CA PHE A 293 5.98 20.53 -10.39
C PHE A 293 4.73 21.42 -10.32
N ASP A 294 4.80 22.53 -9.59
CA ASP A 294 3.68 23.47 -9.43
C ASP A 294 3.22 24.04 -10.79
N ALA A 295 4.17 24.30 -11.69
CA ALA A 295 3.88 24.82 -13.01
C ALA A 295 3.26 23.80 -13.98
N ASN A 296 3.55 22.50 -13.82
CA ASN A 296 3.22 21.49 -14.84
C ASN A 296 2.32 20.36 -14.35
N CYS A 297 2.41 19.99 -13.07
CA CYS A 297 1.81 18.78 -12.51
C CYS A 297 0.66 19.07 -11.53
N ALA A 298 0.74 20.21 -10.81
CA ALA A 298 -0.21 20.56 -9.75
C ALA A 298 -1.64 20.82 -10.25
N ARG A 299 -1.88 20.88 -11.55
CA ARG A 299 -3.25 20.98 -12.11
C ARG A 299 -4.09 19.73 -11.84
N CYS A 300 -3.46 18.55 -11.71
CA CYS A 300 -4.10 17.28 -11.37
C CYS A 300 -3.69 16.80 -9.98
N HIS A 301 -2.41 16.95 -9.63
CA HIS A 301 -1.88 16.61 -8.31
C HIS A 301 -2.08 17.77 -7.33
N VAL A 302 -3.33 17.94 -6.85
CA VAL A 302 -3.75 19.10 -6.03
C VAL A 302 -3.91 18.75 -4.55
N GLY A 303 -3.80 19.79 -3.71
CA GLY A 303 -4.04 19.69 -2.27
C GLY A 303 -3.03 18.81 -1.52
N GLY A 304 -3.28 18.59 -0.24
CA GLY A 304 -2.37 17.84 0.63
C GLY A 304 -2.22 16.35 0.29
N ASN A 305 -3.15 15.80 -0.50
CA ASN A 305 -3.13 14.41 -0.97
C ASN A 305 -2.56 14.28 -2.40
N LEU A 306 -2.24 15.38 -3.04
CA LEU A 306 -1.70 15.44 -4.41
C LEU A 306 -2.55 14.63 -5.41
N THR A 307 -3.87 14.81 -5.35
CA THR A 307 -4.84 14.17 -6.23
C THR A 307 -6.12 15.01 -6.35
N ASP A 308 -6.62 15.18 -7.56
CA ASP A 308 -7.93 15.78 -7.83
C ASP A 308 -9.08 14.77 -7.70
N ASN A 309 -8.77 13.48 -7.55
CA ASN A 309 -9.78 12.43 -7.39
C ASN A 309 -10.56 12.55 -6.06
N ASN A 310 -10.04 13.22 -5.06
CA ASN A 310 -10.80 13.57 -3.86
C ASN A 310 -12.03 14.45 -4.18
N ASN A 311 -12.02 15.13 -5.32
CA ASN A 311 -13.15 15.87 -5.87
C ASN A 311 -13.91 15.08 -6.96
N GLY A 312 -13.66 13.78 -7.09
CA GLY A 312 -14.32 12.90 -8.06
C GLY A 312 -13.78 13.00 -9.50
N VAL A 313 -12.66 13.70 -9.74
CA VAL A 313 -12.09 13.87 -11.09
C VAL A 313 -11.44 12.56 -11.54
N LEU A 314 -11.70 12.20 -12.79
CA LEU A 314 -11.08 11.05 -13.48
C LEU A 314 -10.65 11.49 -14.88
N HIS A 315 -9.52 10.96 -15.35
CA HIS A 315 -8.89 11.30 -16.61
C HIS A 315 -9.02 10.18 -17.63
N ALA A 316 -9.36 10.53 -18.88
CA ALA A 316 -9.30 9.57 -19.97
C ALA A 316 -7.83 9.10 -20.17
N PRO A 317 -7.59 7.83 -20.52
CA PRO A 317 -6.23 7.33 -20.77
C PRO A 317 -5.45 8.19 -21.77
N SER A 318 -6.11 8.68 -22.82
CA SER A 318 -5.50 9.58 -23.83
C SER A 318 -5.02 10.93 -23.29
N ALA A 319 -5.64 11.42 -22.20
CA ALA A 319 -5.24 12.70 -21.60
C ALA A 319 -3.90 12.63 -20.86
N THR A 320 -3.52 11.43 -20.45
CA THR A 320 -2.30 11.15 -19.66
C THR A 320 -1.34 10.20 -20.38
N GLY A 321 -1.69 9.76 -21.61
CA GLY A 321 -0.89 8.80 -22.38
C GLY A 321 -0.83 7.39 -21.79
N MET A 322 -1.77 7.04 -20.91
CA MET A 322 -1.84 5.71 -20.29
C MET A 322 -2.46 4.69 -21.24
N ASP A 323 -2.04 3.42 -21.11
CA ASP A 323 -2.68 2.31 -21.83
C ASP A 323 -4.16 2.20 -21.40
N PRO A 324 -5.12 2.17 -22.37
CA PRO A 324 -6.55 2.13 -22.06
C PRO A 324 -7.05 0.73 -21.68
N ALA A 325 -6.30 -0.34 -21.95
CA ALA A 325 -6.80 -1.71 -21.94
C ALA A 325 -7.45 -2.12 -20.62
N TYR A 326 -6.87 -1.75 -19.49
CA TYR A 326 -7.51 -2.04 -18.20
C TYR A 326 -8.70 -1.11 -17.92
N ALA A 327 -8.56 0.19 -18.18
CA ALA A 327 -9.64 1.15 -17.93
C ALA A 327 -10.93 0.77 -18.70
N GLU A 328 -10.82 0.31 -19.93
CA GLU A 328 -11.97 -0.11 -20.75
C GLU A 328 -12.77 -1.28 -20.17
N ARG A 329 -12.17 -2.05 -19.25
CA ARG A 329 -12.81 -3.13 -18.50
C ARG A 329 -13.50 -2.66 -17.23
N THR A 330 -13.50 -1.36 -16.96
CA THR A 330 -14.07 -0.74 -15.75
C THR A 330 -15.27 0.14 -16.07
N PRO A 331 -16.18 0.36 -15.11
CA PRO A 331 -17.35 1.18 -15.33
C PRO A 331 -17.04 2.60 -15.77
N GLN A 332 -15.98 3.20 -15.23
CA GLN A 332 -15.60 4.58 -15.48
C GLN A 332 -14.82 4.76 -16.78
N LYS A 333 -14.15 3.73 -17.28
CA LYS A 333 -13.24 3.75 -18.45
C LYS A 333 -12.17 4.85 -18.38
N LYS A 334 -11.78 5.20 -17.17
CA LYS A 334 -10.86 6.31 -16.84
C LYS A 334 -9.95 5.93 -15.71
N TYR A 335 -8.85 6.67 -15.58
CA TYR A 335 -7.93 6.56 -14.46
C TYR A 335 -8.04 7.77 -13.51
N ARG A 336 -7.75 7.55 -12.23
CA ARG A 336 -7.58 8.64 -11.26
C ARG A 336 -6.20 9.25 -11.36
N THR A 337 -6.06 10.48 -10.89
CA THR A 337 -4.76 11.00 -10.49
C THR A 337 -4.31 10.28 -9.22
N THR A 338 -3.21 9.53 -9.31
CA THR A 338 -2.69 8.78 -8.16
C THR A 338 -2.09 9.73 -7.13
N PRO A 339 -2.42 9.61 -5.83
CA PRO A 339 -1.76 10.34 -4.76
C PRO A 339 -0.25 10.07 -4.78
N LEU A 340 0.56 11.14 -4.65
CA LEU A 340 2.02 11.01 -4.68
C LEU A 340 2.55 10.87 -3.25
N ARG A 341 2.85 9.65 -2.81
CA ARG A 341 3.31 9.36 -1.46
C ARG A 341 4.30 8.20 -1.42
N GLY A 342 5.47 8.43 -0.86
CA GLY A 342 6.53 7.43 -0.75
C GLY A 342 7.02 6.94 -2.12
N LEU A 343 7.02 7.80 -3.13
CA LEU A 343 7.26 7.44 -4.52
C LEU A 343 8.58 6.70 -4.74
N ALA A 344 9.66 7.17 -4.15
CA ALA A 344 10.98 6.55 -4.34
C ALA A 344 11.08 5.10 -3.84
N LYS A 345 10.06 4.60 -3.12
CA LYS A 345 10.07 3.30 -2.46
C LYS A 345 9.18 2.24 -3.11
N HIS A 346 8.47 2.57 -4.20
CA HIS A 346 7.55 1.61 -4.83
C HIS A 346 7.60 1.53 -6.37
N PRO A 347 8.77 1.60 -7.02
CA PRO A 347 8.84 1.30 -8.44
C PRO A 347 8.33 -0.14 -8.72
N PRO A 348 7.87 -0.45 -9.95
CA PRO A 348 7.68 0.44 -11.08
C PRO A 348 6.42 1.29 -10.96
N TYR A 349 6.31 2.31 -11.81
CA TYR A 349 5.24 3.29 -11.81
C TYR A 349 4.22 3.03 -12.92
N PHE A 350 3.11 3.76 -12.86
CA PHE A 350 1.90 3.59 -13.63
C PHE A 350 1.18 2.28 -13.28
N HIS A 351 -0.03 2.12 -13.81
CA HIS A 351 -0.87 0.96 -13.50
C HIS A 351 -0.30 -0.36 -14.05
N ASP A 352 0.42 -0.28 -15.16
CA ASP A 352 1.03 -1.41 -15.88
C ASP A 352 2.53 -1.61 -15.58
N GLY A 353 3.14 -0.70 -14.82
CA GLY A 353 4.57 -0.72 -14.52
C GLY A 353 5.47 -0.38 -15.70
N SER A 354 4.96 0.34 -16.69
CA SER A 354 5.71 0.73 -17.90
C SER A 354 6.86 1.71 -17.62
N ALA A 355 6.75 2.55 -16.59
CA ALA A 355 7.85 3.39 -16.11
C ALA A 355 8.61 2.68 -14.98
N LYS A 356 9.91 2.48 -15.15
CA LYS A 356 10.76 1.76 -14.18
C LYS A 356 11.37 2.68 -13.14
N THR A 357 11.54 3.95 -13.48
CA THR A 357 12.18 4.97 -12.66
C THR A 357 11.32 6.24 -12.60
N LEU A 358 11.61 7.16 -11.67
CA LEU A 358 10.97 8.48 -11.64
C LEU A 358 11.36 9.32 -12.86
N GLU A 359 12.55 9.11 -13.38
CA GLU A 359 12.99 9.72 -14.64
C GLU A 359 12.10 9.29 -15.81
N ASP A 360 11.74 7.97 -15.91
CA ASP A 360 10.80 7.48 -16.92
C ASP A 360 9.43 8.16 -16.80
N VAL A 361 8.94 8.37 -15.58
CA VAL A 361 7.69 9.09 -15.31
C VAL A 361 7.77 10.53 -15.82
N ILE A 362 8.87 11.24 -15.51
CA ILE A 362 9.09 12.62 -15.96
C ILE A 362 9.17 12.69 -17.48
N ASN A 363 9.89 11.77 -18.12
CA ASN A 363 10.05 11.68 -19.56
C ASN A 363 8.72 11.37 -20.26
N HIS A 364 7.92 10.46 -19.70
CA HIS A 364 6.58 10.16 -20.20
C HIS A 364 5.71 11.43 -20.23
N TYR A 365 5.58 12.12 -19.10
CA TYR A 365 4.74 13.31 -19.03
C TYR A 365 5.32 14.51 -19.82
N ALA A 366 6.64 14.64 -19.90
CA ALA A 366 7.27 15.65 -20.74
C ALA A 366 6.89 15.46 -22.22
N LYS A 367 6.86 14.21 -22.69
CA LYS A 367 6.42 13.85 -24.06
C LYS A 367 4.92 14.07 -24.24
N VAL A 368 4.08 13.49 -23.38
CA VAL A 368 2.62 13.51 -23.52
C VAL A 368 2.05 14.92 -23.41
N LEU A 369 2.59 15.73 -22.53
CA LEU A 369 2.14 17.11 -22.28
C LEU A 369 2.96 18.16 -23.05
N ASN A 370 3.90 17.73 -23.89
CA ASN A 370 4.80 18.60 -24.67
C ASN A 370 5.54 19.62 -23.79
N LEU A 371 6.09 19.17 -22.65
CA LEU A 371 6.82 20.03 -21.73
C LEU A 371 8.27 20.23 -22.18
N GLN A 372 8.70 21.48 -22.25
CA GLN A 372 10.08 21.83 -22.62
C GLN A 372 10.94 21.95 -21.34
N LEU A 373 11.29 20.82 -20.74
CA LEU A 373 12.11 20.77 -19.53
C LEU A 373 13.60 20.64 -19.89
N THR A 374 14.43 21.50 -19.31
CA THR A 374 15.89 21.33 -19.36
C THR A 374 16.32 20.10 -18.54
N GLU A 375 17.51 19.58 -18.80
CA GLU A 375 18.07 18.46 -18.03
C GLU A 375 18.13 18.78 -16.53
N LYS A 376 18.52 20.01 -16.18
CA LYS A 376 18.53 20.45 -14.78
C LYS A 376 17.12 20.43 -14.15
N GLN A 377 16.10 20.90 -14.86
CA GLN A 377 14.72 20.87 -14.37
C GLN A 377 14.21 19.44 -14.19
N ARG A 378 14.62 18.49 -15.03
CA ARG A 378 14.25 17.05 -14.85
C ARG A 378 14.85 16.49 -13.58
N LYS A 379 16.13 16.73 -13.30
CA LYS A 379 16.80 16.32 -12.07
C LYS A 379 16.20 16.97 -10.83
N ASP A 380 15.99 18.27 -10.84
CA ASP A 380 15.36 19.01 -9.76
C ASP A 380 13.94 18.44 -9.48
N LEU A 381 13.15 18.13 -10.51
CA LEU A 381 11.82 17.54 -10.41
C LEU A 381 11.87 16.13 -9.83
N GLU A 382 12.84 15.32 -10.22
CA GLU A 382 13.04 13.96 -9.67
C GLU A 382 13.31 14.02 -8.16
N GLU A 383 14.19 14.93 -7.70
CA GLU A 383 14.44 15.12 -6.26
C GLU A 383 13.18 15.57 -5.51
N TYR A 384 12.38 16.44 -6.11
CA TYR A 384 11.08 16.79 -5.51
C TYR A 384 10.14 15.56 -5.41
N LEU A 385 10.05 14.74 -6.45
CA LEU A 385 9.22 13.53 -6.41
C LEU A 385 9.73 12.52 -5.37
N LYS A 386 11.06 12.43 -5.15
CA LYS A 386 11.63 11.62 -4.06
C LYS A 386 11.24 12.12 -2.67
N SER A 387 10.97 13.42 -2.53
CA SER A 387 10.58 14.03 -1.25
C SER A 387 9.12 13.75 -0.86
N LEU A 388 8.29 13.29 -1.80
CA LEU A 388 6.87 12.97 -1.61
C LEU A 388 6.71 11.51 -1.17
#